data_fdb5b020f45dbd1359e388799502b1a4
#
_entry.id   fdb5b020f45dbd1359e388799502b1a4
#
_cell.length_a   1.000
_cell.length_b   1.000
_cell.length_c   1.000
_cell.angle_alpha   90.00
_cell.angle_beta   90.00
_cell.angle_gamma   90.00
#
_symmetry.space_group_name_H-M   'P 1'
#
loop_
_entity.id
_entity.type
_entity.pdbx_description
1 polymer ?
#
loop_
_entity_poly.entity_id
_entity_poly.type
_entity_poly.pdbx_seq_one_letter_code
_entity_poly.pdbx_strand_id
1 'polypeptide(L)'
;MFDLIVIIRVSETPDIALVADALSRMRALCLAEDGCVSWEAYQSHEEPSRFVLVEHWASRAHWEAHDAGDAIQKIYIPEIMPRIEREVHPSVRIRSGHEGATV
;
A
#
# COMPACT_ATOMS: atom_id res chain seq x y z
N MET A 1 13.03 10.95 -1.29
CA MET A 1 11.99 9.96 -1.62
C MET A 1 11.30 9.52 -0.35
N PHE A 2 10.02 9.29 -0.43
CA PHE A 2 9.20 8.89 0.70
C PHE A 2 8.73 7.45 0.49
N ASP A 3 9.00 6.56 1.44
CA ASP A 3 8.66 5.16 1.36
C ASP A 3 7.52 4.82 2.31
N LEU A 4 6.64 3.92 1.87
CA LEU A 4 5.50 3.48 2.66
C LEU A 4 5.40 1.95 2.62
N ILE A 5 5.26 1.36 3.79
CA ILE A 5 4.97 -0.07 3.93
C ILE A 5 3.60 -0.18 4.60
N VAL A 6 2.70 -0.90 3.96
CA VAL A 6 1.37 -1.17 4.53
C VAL A 6 1.21 -2.68 4.68
N ILE A 7 0.87 -3.11 5.89
CA ILE A 7 0.60 -4.52 6.16
C ILE A 7 -0.90 -4.66 6.33
N ILE A 8 -1.51 -5.51 5.51
CA ILE A 8 -2.94 -5.72 5.45
C ILE A 8 -3.25 -7.14 5.89
N ARG A 9 -4.27 -7.30 6.72
CA ARG A 9 -4.86 -8.60 7.02
C ARG A 9 -6.35 -8.58 6.70
N VAL A 10 -6.76 -9.47 5.80
CA VAL A 10 -8.18 -9.64 5.46
C VAL A 10 -8.87 -10.40 6.58
N SER A 11 -9.98 -9.85 7.08
CA SER A 11 -10.66 -10.39 8.27
C SER A 11 -11.41 -11.68 8.01
N GLU A 12 -12.00 -11.83 6.80
CA GLU A 12 -12.81 -12.99 6.47
C GLU A 12 -12.27 -13.68 5.22
N THR A 13 -12.08 -14.99 5.32
CA THR A 13 -11.50 -15.81 4.23
C THR A 13 -12.18 -15.59 2.86
N PRO A 14 -13.52 -15.52 2.76
CA PRO A 14 -14.18 -15.30 1.47
C PRO A 14 -13.81 -13.98 0.79
N ASP A 15 -13.32 -13.01 1.54
CA ASP A 15 -12.97 -11.69 1.02
C ASP A 15 -11.54 -11.62 0.45
N ILE A 16 -10.73 -12.66 0.63
CA ILE A 16 -9.32 -12.64 0.21
C ILE A 16 -9.20 -12.40 -1.31
N ALA A 17 -9.93 -13.16 -2.11
CA ALA A 17 -9.88 -13.01 -3.57
C ALA A 17 -10.39 -11.64 -4.01
N LEU A 18 -11.40 -11.12 -3.34
CA LEU A 18 -11.98 -9.81 -3.62
C LEU A 18 -10.97 -8.69 -3.34
N VAL A 19 -10.26 -8.78 -2.22
CA VAL A 19 -9.21 -7.82 -1.87
C VAL A 19 -8.04 -7.90 -2.86
N ALA A 20 -7.62 -9.11 -3.24
CA ALA A 20 -6.57 -9.29 -4.22
C ALA A 20 -6.93 -8.66 -5.57
N ASP A 21 -8.16 -8.85 -6.03
CA ASP A 21 -8.65 -8.23 -7.26
C ASP A 21 -8.67 -6.71 -7.16
N ALA A 22 -9.16 -6.17 -6.05
CA ALA A 22 -9.21 -4.73 -5.83
C ALA A 22 -7.80 -4.11 -5.83
N LEU A 23 -6.84 -4.73 -5.17
CA LEU A 23 -5.45 -4.27 -5.17
C LEU A 23 -4.85 -4.29 -6.59
N SER A 24 -5.17 -5.33 -7.35
CA SER A 24 -4.75 -5.45 -8.74
C SER A 24 -5.25 -4.28 -9.60
N ARG A 25 -6.51 -3.89 -9.42
CA ARG A 25 -7.10 -2.73 -10.14
C ARG A 25 -6.53 -1.40 -9.69
N MET A 26 -6.13 -1.28 -8.43
CA MET A 26 -5.52 -0.07 -7.90
C MET A 26 -4.16 0.23 -8.54
N ARG A 27 -3.39 -0.79 -8.86
CA ARG A 27 -1.99 -0.63 -9.26
C ARG A 27 -1.81 0.36 -10.41
N ALA A 28 -2.57 0.21 -11.47
CA ALA A 28 -2.46 1.09 -12.64
C ALA A 28 -2.82 2.54 -12.29
N LEU A 29 -3.85 2.73 -11.46
CA LEU A 29 -4.26 4.06 -11.02
C LEU A 29 -3.19 4.71 -10.13
N CYS A 30 -2.62 3.94 -9.20
CA CYS A 30 -1.57 4.46 -8.32
C CYS A 30 -0.32 4.86 -9.12
N LEU A 31 0.11 4.01 -10.05
CA LEU A 31 1.29 4.29 -10.87
C LEU A 31 1.11 5.53 -11.75
N ALA A 32 -0.11 5.88 -12.10
CA ALA A 32 -0.41 7.07 -12.91
C ALA A 32 -0.48 8.36 -12.07
N GLU A 33 -0.49 8.26 -10.75
CA GLU A 33 -0.56 9.44 -9.89
C GLU A 33 0.76 10.21 -9.88
N ASP A 34 0.64 11.53 -9.77
CA ASP A 34 1.81 12.40 -9.71
C ASP A 34 2.68 12.04 -8.50
N GLY A 35 3.97 11.88 -8.73
CA GLY A 35 4.94 11.55 -7.70
C GLY A 35 4.98 10.09 -7.26
N CYS A 36 4.16 9.22 -7.84
CA CYS A 36 4.26 7.79 -7.57
C CYS A 36 5.46 7.21 -8.36
N VAL A 37 6.49 6.82 -7.63
CA VAL A 37 7.70 6.22 -8.22
C VAL A 37 7.49 4.74 -8.45
N SER A 38 6.90 4.04 -7.47
CA SER A 38 6.52 2.64 -7.59
C SER A 38 5.44 2.30 -6.58
N TRP A 39 4.64 1.30 -6.91
CA TRP A 39 3.56 0.82 -6.07
C TRP A 39 3.39 -0.67 -6.34
N GLU A 40 3.67 -1.51 -5.36
CA GLU A 40 3.58 -2.96 -5.50
C GLU A 40 2.80 -3.56 -4.34
N ALA A 41 1.98 -4.55 -4.64
CA ALA A 41 1.25 -5.34 -3.65
C ALA A 41 1.73 -6.78 -3.71
N TYR A 42 1.92 -7.38 -2.54
CA TYR A 42 2.36 -8.76 -2.41
C TYR A 42 1.37 -9.51 -1.53
N GLN A 43 1.07 -10.75 -1.90
CA GLN A 43 0.28 -11.65 -1.07
C GLN A 43 1.19 -12.72 -0.49
N SER A 44 1.06 -12.99 0.81
CA SER A 44 1.86 -14.02 1.47
C SER A 44 1.50 -15.41 0.98
N HIS A 45 2.49 -16.25 0.70
CA HIS A 45 2.27 -17.67 0.43
C HIS A 45 1.84 -18.42 1.68
N GLU A 46 2.41 -18.07 2.83
CA GLU A 46 2.15 -18.76 4.10
C GLU A 46 0.79 -18.39 4.69
N GLU A 47 0.41 -17.11 4.56
CA GLU A 47 -0.86 -16.59 5.07
C GLU A 47 -1.58 -15.83 3.96
N PRO A 48 -2.43 -16.50 3.15
CA PRO A 48 -3.09 -15.86 2.00
C PRO A 48 -3.97 -14.65 2.36
N SER A 49 -4.38 -14.50 3.61
CA SER A 49 -5.11 -13.32 4.09
C SER A 49 -4.23 -12.09 4.29
N ARG A 50 -2.91 -12.26 4.21
CA ARG A 50 -1.94 -11.17 4.43
C ARG A 50 -1.41 -10.63 3.12
N PHE A 51 -1.49 -9.30 3.00
CA PHE A 51 -0.91 -8.56 1.88
C PHE A 51 0.05 -7.52 2.41
N VAL A 52 1.07 -7.20 1.63
CA VAL A 52 2.02 -6.14 1.95
C VAL A 52 2.08 -5.19 0.75
N LEU A 53 1.89 -3.91 1.00
CA LEU A 53 2.06 -2.87 -0.02
C LEU A 53 3.40 -2.21 0.21
N VAL A 54 4.18 -2.07 -0.87
CA VAL A 54 5.45 -1.35 -0.85
C VAL A 54 5.34 -0.21 -1.84
N GLU A 55 5.42 1.01 -1.34
CA GLU A 55 5.18 2.21 -2.13
C GLU A 55 6.37 3.16 -2.01
N HIS A 56 6.76 3.75 -3.13
CA HIS A 56 7.78 4.79 -3.17
C HIS A 56 7.20 6.02 -3.84
N TRP A 57 7.24 7.13 -3.12
CA TRP A 57 6.71 8.42 -3.57
C TRP A 57 7.83 9.44 -3.65
N ALA A 58 7.71 10.39 -4.59
CA ALA A 58 8.72 11.43 -4.75
C ALA A 58 8.89 12.28 -3.48
N SER A 59 7.79 12.48 -2.75
CA SER A 59 7.80 13.20 -1.48
C SER A 59 6.62 12.78 -0.60
N ARG A 60 6.66 13.16 0.67
CA ARG A 60 5.55 12.95 1.59
C ARG A 60 4.29 13.66 1.10
N ALA A 61 4.43 14.86 0.54
CA ALA A 61 3.30 15.62 0.01
C ALA A 61 2.60 14.89 -1.13
N HIS A 62 3.34 14.20 -2.00
CA HIS A 62 2.76 13.39 -3.06
C HIS A 62 1.98 12.20 -2.47
N TRP A 63 2.53 11.54 -1.44
CA TRP A 63 1.79 10.48 -0.76
C TRP A 63 0.51 11.01 -0.10
N GLU A 64 0.57 12.15 0.56
CA GLU A 64 -0.61 12.75 1.19
C GLU A 64 -1.69 13.10 0.15
N ALA A 65 -1.29 13.60 -1.01
CA ALA A 65 -2.21 13.90 -2.11
C ALA A 65 -2.87 12.64 -2.68
N HIS A 66 -2.21 11.48 -2.56
CA HIS A 66 -2.74 10.19 -2.99
C HIS A 66 -4.11 9.86 -2.36
N ASP A 67 -4.35 10.30 -1.13
CA ASP A 67 -5.61 10.05 -0.43
C ASP A 67 -6.83 10.62 -1.16
N ALA A 68 -6.67 11.68 -1.95
CA ALA A 68 -7.75 12.29 -2.72
C ALA A 68 -7.92 11.66 -4.10
N GLY A 69 -7.04 10.74 -4.50
CA GLY A 69 -7.06 10.12 -5.82
C GLY A 69 -8.10 9.01 -5.96
N ASP A 70 -8.36 8.62 -7.21
CA ASP A 70 -9.38 7.61 -7.53
C ASP A 70 -9.05 6.23 -6.95
N ALA A 71 -7.79 5.86 -6.89
CA ALA A 71 -7.40 4.57 -6.33
C ALA A 71 -7.89 4.44 -4.87
N ILE A 72 -7.68 5.45 -4.07
CA ILE A 72 -8.12 5.45 -2.68
C ILE A 72 -9.61 5.66 -2.57
N GLN A 73 -10.16 6.68 -3.23
CA GLN A 73 -11.55 7.08 -3.06
C GLN A 73 -12.54 6.10 -3.68
N LYS A 74 -12.20 5.49 -4.81
CA LYS A 74 -13.15 4.64 -5.56
C LYS A 74 -12.92 3.15 -5.37
N ILE A 75 -11.74 2.74 -4.93
CA ILE A 75 -11.42 1.31 -4.75
C ILE A 75 -11.07 1.00 -3.30
N TYR A 76 -10.05 1.65 -2.76
CA TYR A 76 -9.52 1.27 -1.45
C TYR A 76 -10.53 1.46 -0.33
N ILE A 77 -11.12 2.64 -0.23
CA ILE A 77 -12.08 2.94 0.85
C ILE A 77 -13.34 2.08 0.73
N PRO A 78 -14.02 1.98 -0.44
CA PRO A 78 -15.28 1.23 -0.50
C PRO A 78 -15.09 -0.28 -0.55
N GLU A 79 -14.03 -0.79 -1.18
CA GLU A 79 -13.90 -2.22 -1.42
C GLU A 79 -12.92 -2.93 -0.48
N ILE A 80 -11.89 -2.25 0.00
CA ILE A 80 -10.83 -2.89 0.79
C ILE A 80 -10.97 -2.58 2.28
N MET A 81 -11.05 -1.31 2.64
CA MET A 81 -11.08 -0.88 4.04
C MET A 81 -12.10 -1.60 4.92
N PRO A 82 -13.34 -1.86 4.46
CA PRO A 82 -14.33 -2.54 5.29
C PRO A 82 -13.98 -4.00 5.60
N ARG A 83 -13.02 -4.59 4.90
CA ARG A 83 -12.70 -6.02 4.93
C ARG A 83 -11.39 -6.35 5.60
N ILE A 84 -10.66 -5.31 6.08
CA ILE A 84 -9.29 -5.51 6.53
C ILE A 84 -9.01 -4.84 7.87
N GLU A 85 -7.93 -5.32 8.50
CA GLU A 85 -7.17 -4.58 9.49
C GLU A 85 -5.83 -4.22 8.85
N ARG A 86 -5.23 -3.09 9.21
CA ARG A 86 -3.98 -2.67 8.58
C ARG A 86 -3.06 -1.94 9.54
N GLU A 87 -1.78 -1.97 9.19
CA GLU A 87 -0.73 -1.16 9.79
C GLU A 87 -0.12 -0.34 8.67
N VAL A 88 0.03 0.96 8.89
CA VAL A 88 0.62 1.89 7.92
C VAL A 88 1.92 2.41 8.50
N HIS A 89 3.02 2.15 7.80
CA HIS A 89 4.36 2.50 8.25
C HIS A 89 5.07 3.41 7.25
N PRO A 90 4.99 4.75 7.42
CA PRO A 90 5.93 5.63 6.74
C PRO A 90 7.35 5.21 7.11
N SER A 91 8.20 5.03 6.12
CA SER A 91 9.44 4.30 6.30
C SER A 91 10.60 4.99 5.59
N VAL A 92 11.79 4.58 5.94
CA VAL A 92 13.02 4.95 5.25
C VAL A 92 13.78 3.68 4.91
N ARG A 93 14.29 3.61 3.68
CA ARG A 93 15.09 2.45 3.26
C ARG A 93 16.40 2.39 4.02
N ILE A 94 16.68 1.26 4.64
CA ILE A 94 17.98 1.00 5.25
C ILE A 94 18.95 0.61 4.14
N ARG A 95 20.08 1.29 4.08
CA ARG A 95 21.13 1.02 3.11
C ARG A 95 22.43 0.70 3.84
N SER A 96 23.35 0.05 3.13
CA SER A 96 24.70 -0.18 3.64
C SER A 96 25.31 1.14 4.10
N GLY A 97 25.80 1.20 5.33
CA GLY A 97 26.32 2.41 5.93
C GLY A 97 25.27 3.36 6.54
N HIS A 98 24.02 3.00 6.51
CA HIS A 98 22.95 3.78 7.14
C HIS A 98 23.12 3.77 8.66
N GLU A 99 22.97 4.95 9.28
CA GLU A 99 23.18 5.09 10.74
C GLU A 99 21.97 4.67 11.58
N GLY A 100 21.00 4.06 10.97
CA GLY A 100 19.85 3.54 11.70
C GLY A 100 18.74 4.54 11.91
N ALA A 101 17.86 4.23 12.84
CA ALA A 101 16.52 4.76 12.95
C ALA A 101 16.45 6.11 13.66
N THR A 102 17.09 7.12 13.15
CA THR A 102 16.92 8.49 13.63
C THR A 102 15.81 9.18 12.84
N VAL A 103 14.66 8.66 12.94
CA VAL A 103 13.53 9.22 12.20
C VAL A 103 12.66 10.05 13.11
#